data_f8df350628e6a7c892bd22865e003f4c
#
_entry.id   f8df350628e6a7c892bd22865e003f4c
#
_cell.length_a   1.000
_cell.length_b   1.000
_cell.length_c   1.000
_cell.angle_alpha   90.00
_cell.angle_beta   90.00
_cell.angle_gamma   90.00
#
_symmetry.space_group_name_H-M   'P 1'
#
loop_
_entity.id
_entity.type
_entity.pdbx_description
1 polymer ?
#
loop_
_entity_poly.entity_id
_entity_poly.type
_entity_poly.pdbx_seq_one_letter_code
_entity_poly.pdbx_strand_id
1 'polypeptide(L)'
;MKLSDFDFELPEALIAVRPAKPRTSAKLLVAQGDQIFDHTVADLPSFLRKGDVLVLNDTKVIPARLNGLRHRDGEFGLTAAKIEVTLLDPRADGTWGALIKPLRKINDGEVIVFSDALSATVEGRAEGQAQLRFNLVGDNFDAALNAVGAMPLPPYIAAKRPADAQDLTDYQTVWARNTGAVAAPSASLHFDDALLAALAE
;
A
#
# COMPACT_ATOMS: atom_id res chain seq x y z
N MET A 1 -7.58 -18.16 25.87
CA MET A 1 -8.05 -17.16 24.92
C MET A 1 -8.16 -17.83 23.56
N LYS A 2 -9.33 -17.83 22.92
CA LYS A 2 -9.58 -18.42 21.61
C LYS A 2 -9.83 -17.29 20.62
N LEU A 3 -9.64 -17.54 19.33
CA LEU A 3 -9.91 -16.54 18.28
C LEU A 3 -11.38 -16.08 18.31
N SER A 4 -12.31 -17.00 18.60
CA SER A 4 -13.74 -16.71 18.76
C SER A 4 -14.08 -15.75 19.91
N ASP A 5 -13.17 -15.55 20.88
CA ASP A 5 -13.38 -14.60 21.98
C ASP A 5 -13.31 -13.12 21.49
N PHE A 6 -12.85 -12.93 20.25
CA PHE A 6 -12.74 -11.63 19.58
C PHE A 6 -13.77 -11.44 18.46
N ASP A 7 -14.68 -12.40 18.26
CA ASP A 7 -15.72 -12.27 17.24
C ASP A 7 -16.76 -11.25 17.70
N PHE A 8 -17.08 -10.33 16.80
CA PHE A 8 -18.14 -9.34 16.99
C PHE A 8 -18.75 -8.95 15.65
N GLU A 9 -19.96 -8.44 15.67
CA GLU A 9 -20.62 -7.89 14.49
C GLU A 9 -20.03 -6.50 14.17
N LEU A 10 -19.33 -6.37 13.06
CA LEU A 10 -18.83 -5.10 12.54
C LEU A 10 -19.75 -4.58 11.45
N PRO A 11 -20.59 -3.56 11.72
CA PRO A 11 -21.43 -2.97 10.69
C PRO A 11 -20.60 -2.38 9.54
N GLU A 12 -20.96 -2.69 8.31
CA GLU A 12 -20.20 -2.25 7.13
C GLU A 12 -20.11 -0.72 7.01
N ALA A 13 -21.10 -0.01 7.50
CA ALA A 13 -21.14 1.46 7.54
C ALA A 13 -20.05 2.09 8.43
N LEU A 14 -19.47 1.32 9.37
CA LEU A 14 -18.39 1.78 10.24
C LEU A 14 -16.99 1.61 9.59
N ILE A 15 -16.91 0.96 8.44
CA ILE A 15 -15.65 0.82 7.70
C ILE A 15 -15.47 2.02 6.78
N ALA A 16 -14.61 2.96 7.20
CA ALA A 16 -14.27 4.12 6.40
C ALA A 16 -13.53 3.71 5.11
N VAL A 17 -13.88 4.36 3.99
CA VAL A 17 -13.21 4.16 2.69
C VAL A 17 -12.32 5.34 2.31
N ARG A 18 -12.30 6.40 3.15
CA ARG A 18 -11.46 7.59 3.04
C ARG A 18 -11.03 8.03 4.44
N PRO A 19 -9.85 8.68 4.57
CA PRO A 19 -9.46 9.29 5.84
C PRO A 19 -10.37 10.45 6.23
N ALA A 20 -10.45 10.74 7.52
CA ALA A 20 -11.09 11.95 8.03
C ALA A 20 -10.40 13.21 7.49
N LYS A 21 -11.14 14.32 7.38
CA LYS A 21 -10.60 15.64 7.00
C LYS A 21 -11.11 16.70 8.01
N PRO A 22 -10.18 17.33 8.76
CA PRO A 22 -8.74 17.09 8.83
C PRO A 22 -8.41 15.68 9.33
N ARG A 23 -7.20 15.17 9.08
CA ARG A 23 -6.79 13.82 9.51
C ARG A 23 -6.92 13.62 11.03
N THR A 24 -6.60 14.65 11.79
CA THR A 24 -6.66 14.66 13.26
C THR A 24 -8.07 14.63 13.84
N SER A 25 -9.13 14.83 13.02
CA SER A 25 -10.53 14.63 13.46
C SER A 25 -10.94 13.15 13.52
N ALA A 26 -10.06 12.22 13.14
CA ALA A 26 -10.29 10.80 13.31
C ALA A 26 -10.46 10.45 14.80
N LYS A 27 -11.33 9.47 15.08
CA LYS A 27 -11.58 9.01 16.44
C LYS A 27 -10.36 8.32 17.04
N LEU A 28 -10.10 8.60 18.32
CA LEU A 28 -9.07 7.98 19.13
C LEU A 28 -9.71 7.32 20.34
N LEU A 29 -9.57 6.01 20.46
CA LEU A 29 -9.94 5.27 21.65
C LEU A 29 -8.74 5.20 22.59
N VAL A 30 -8.92 5.65 23.82
CA VAL A 30 -7.89 5.61 24.87
C VAL A 30 -8.31 4.60 25.93
N ALA A 31 -7.48 3.55 26.12
CA ALA A 31 -7.68 2.53 27.15
C ALA A 31 -6.66 2.72 28.27
N GLN A 32 -7.13 2.95 29.49
CA GLN A 32 -6.31 3.12 30.70
C GLN A 32 -6.81 2.17 31.79
N GLY A 33 -6.10 1.06 32.00
CA GLY A 33 -6.58 -0.01 32.86
C GLY A 33 -7.89 -0.58 32.34
N ASP A 34 -8.94 -0.55 33.17
CA ASP A 34 -10.28 -1.04 32.83
C ASP A 34 -11.20 0.07 32.26
N GLN A 35 -10.69 1.28 32.10
CA GLN A 35 -11.47 2.43 31.60
C GLN A 35 -11.18 2.67 30.13
N ILE A 36 -12.23 3.03 29.39
CA ILE A 36 -12.20 3.37 27.96
C ILE A 36 -12.78 4.75 27.78
N PHE A 37 -12.07 5.58 27.01
CA PHE A 37 -12.47 6.96 26.70
C PHE A 37 -12.48 7.18 25.19
N ASP A 38 -13.45 7.95 24.72
CA ASP A 38 -13.54 8.39 23.32
C ASP A 38 -12.97 9.80 23.17
N HIS A 39 -12.00 9.94 22.30
CA HIS A 39 -11.31 11.18 21.96
C HIS A 39 -11.17 11.32 20.43
N THR A 40 -10.45 12.34 20.01
CA THR A 40 -9.96 12.51 18.64
C THR A 40 -8.45 12.45 18.60
N VAL A 41 -7.86 12.21 17.43
CA VAL A 41 -6.40 12.21 17.26
C VAL A 41 -5.80 13.59 17.61
N ALA A 42 -6.56 14.67 17.43
CA ALA A 42 -6.14 16.02 17.85
C ALA A 42 -5.85 16.13 19.36
N ASP A 43 -6.45 15.27 20.18
CA ASP A 43 -6.26 15.28 21.64
C ASP A 43 -4.97 14.52 22.07
N LEU A 44 -4.27 13.86 21.14
CA LEU A 44 -3.10 13.04 21.43
C LEU A 44 -2.02 13.76 22.28
N PRO A 45 -1.70 15.05 22.06
CA PRO A 45 -0.72 15.75 22.88
C PRO A 45 -1.04 15.75 24.39
N SER A 46 -2.34 15.72 24.77
CA SER A 46 -2.75 15.69 26.18
C SER A 46 -2.43 14.37 26.90
N PHE A 47 -2.14 13.30 26.16
CA PHE A 47 -1.79 11.98 26.69
C PHE A 47 -0.29 11.73 26.78
N LEU A 48 0.52 12.62 26.17
CA LEU A 48 1.97 12.50 26.14
C LEU A 48 2.60 13.50 27.13
N ARG A 49 3.82 13.19 27.56
CA ARG A 49 4.56 14.01 28.54
C ARG A 49 5.94 14.31 28.00
N LYS A 50 6.52 15.40 28.47
CA LYS A 50 7.90 15.73 28.17
C LYS A 50 8.83 14.57 28.54
N GLY A 51 9.59 14.08 27.58
CA GLY A 51 10.50 12.93 27.72
C GLY A 51 9.94 11.64 27.15
N ASP A 52 8.66 11.58 26.76
CA ASP A 52 8.13 10.46 25.99
C ASP A 52 8.80 10.40 24.61
N VAL A 53 8.97 9.19 24.07
CA VAL A 53 9.59 8.95 22.77
C VAL A 53 8.53 8.45 21.80
N LEU A 54 8.27 9.22 20.75
CA LEU A 54 7.40 8.82 19.66
C LEU A 54 8.22 8.18 18.53
N VAL A 55 8.02 6.88 18.28
CA VAL A 55 8.67 6.15 17.20
C VAL A 55 7.79 6.18 15.96
N LEU A 56 8.31 6.71 14.86
CA LEU A 56 7.60 6.91 13.61
C LEU A 56 8.18 6.03 12.51
N ASN A 57 7.31 5.56 11.61
CA ASN A 57 7.72 4.89 10.37
C ASN A 57 7.72 5.94 9.25
N ASP A 58 8.90 6.28 8.72
CA ASP A 58 9.10 7.29 7.69
C ASP A 58 9.10 6.74 6.26
N THR A 59 8.59 5.54 6.09
CA THR A 59 8.51 4.90 4.77
C THR A 59 7.56 5.65 3.85
N LYS A 60 7.95 5.75 2.57
CA LYS A 60 7.13 6.28 1.48
C LYS A 60 6.53 5.13 0.69
N VAL A 61 5.20 5.12 0.59
CA VAL A 61 4.48 4.08 -0.17
C VAL A 61 4.63 4.34 -1.66
N ILE A 62 4.97 3.29 -2.41
CA ILE A 62 5.05 3.32 -3.87
C ILE A 62 3.71 2.89 -4.49
N PRO A 63 3.38 3.34 -5.73
CA PRO A 63 2.19 2.89 -6.45
C PRO A 63 2.38 1.45 -6.96
N ALA A 64 2.41 0.51 -6.03
CA ALA A 64 2.85 -0.86 -6.23
C ALA A 64 1.87 -1.75 -7.00
N ARG A 65 0.66 -1.27 -7.31
CA ARG A 65 -0.33 -2.03 -8.09
C ARG A 65 -0.27 -1.65 -9.56
N LEU A 66 0.04 -2.63 -10.40
CA LEU A 66 0.22 -2.48 -11.85
C LEU A 66 -0.79 -3.34 -12.60
N ASN A 67 -1.32 -2.81 -13.70
CA ASN A 67 -2.12 -3.59 -14.65
C ASN A 67 -1.33 -3.67 -15.96
N GLY A 68 -1.11 -4.89 -16.44
CA GLY A 68 -0.35 -5.12 -17.66
C GLY A 68 -0.99 -6.16 -18.58
N LEU A 69 -0.39 -6.33 -19.72
CA LEU A 69 -0.76 -7.33 -20.72
C LEU A 69 0.39 -8.30 -20.92
N ARG A 70 0.07 -9.58 -20.93
CA ARG A 70 0.97 -10.63 -21.41
C ARG A 70 0.50 -11.08 -22.78
N HIS A 71 1.38 -11.05 -23.75
CA HIS A 71 1.14 -11.50 -25.12
C HIS A 71 1.71 -12.90 -25.35
N ARG A 72 1.02 -13.71 -26.13
CA ARG A 72 1.46 -15.03 -26.60
C ARG A 72 1.09 -15.22 -28.04
N ASP A 73 2.03 -15.69 -28.84
CA ASP A 73 1.72 -16.24 -30.15
C ASP A 73 1.01 -17.60 -29.97
N GLY A 74 -0.12 -17.73 -30.56
CA GLY A 74 -0.93 -18.95 -30.54
C GLY A 74 -1.24 -19.43 -31.96
N GLU A 75 -1.75 -20.66 -32.09
CA GLU A 75 -2.11 -21.28 -33.37
C GLU A 75 -3.09 -20.41 -34.19
N PHE A 76 -3.88 -19.56 -33.54
CA PHE A 76 -4.87 -18.65 -34.15
C PHE A 76 -4.46 -17.17 -34.12
N GLY A 77 -3.18 -16.88 -33.89
CA GLY A 77 -2.63 -15.51 -33.82
C GLY A 77 -2.28 -15.04 -32.38
N LEU A 78 -1.95 -13.76 -32.29
CA LEU A 78 -1.53 -13.12 -31.04
C LEU A 78 -2.69 -13.07 -30.04
N THR A 79 -2.48 -13.62 -28.86
CA THR A 79 -3.42 -13.55 -27.73
C THR A 79 -2.87 -12.65 -26.64
N ALA A 80 -3.75 -11.88 -25.98
CA ALA A 80 -3.40 -11.03 -24.85
C ALA A 80 -4.17 -11.45 -23.59
N ALA A 81 -3.49 -11.50 -22.45
CA ALA A 81 -4.11 -11.72 -21.15
C ALA A 81 -3.84 -10.53 -20.23
N LYS A 82 -4.90 -10.03 -19.58
CA LYS A 82 -4.78 -9.02 -18.53
C LYS A 82 -4.14 -9.66 -17.29
N ILE A 83 -3.12 -9.00 -16.77
CA ILE A 83 -2.35 -9.42 -15.60
C ILE A 83 -2.32 -8.27 -14.61
N GLU A 84 -2.80 -8.50 -13.39
CA GLU A 84 -2.63 -7.60 -12.26
C GLU A 84 -1.37 -8.02 -11.49
N VAL A 85 -0.51 -7.07 -11.19
CA VAL A 85 0.72 -7.25 -10.41
C VAL A 85 0.66 -6.35 -9.19
N THR A 86 0.98 -6.90 -8.02
CA THR A 86 1.24 -6.11 -6.81
C THR A 86 2.67 -6.38 -6.38
N LEU A 87 3.51 -5.35 -6.45
CA LEU A 87 4.89 -5.41 -5.98
C LEU A 87 4.92 -5.63 -4.46
N LEU A 88 5.93 -6.34 -3.96
CA LEU A 88 6.12 -6.63 -2.53
C LEU A 88 7.41 -5.98 -2.03
N ASP A 89 8.54 -6.51 -2.44
CA ASP A 89 9.87 -6.11 -1.96
C ASP A 89 10.89 -6.11 -3.09
N PRO A 90 11.80 -5.12 -3.12
CA PRO A 90 12.97 -5.17 -4.00
C PRO A 90 13.98 -6.17 -3.42
N ARG A 91 14.64 -6.94 -4.30
CA ARG A 91 15.64 -7.94 -3.94
C ARG A 91 17.05 -7.45 -4.28
N ALA A 92 18.04 -8.03 -3.61
CA ALA A 92 19.45 -7.65 -3.80
C ALA A 92 19.97 -7.91 -5.22
N ASP A 93 19.35 -8.82 -5.96
CA ASP A 93 19.69 -9.15 -7.36
C ASP A 93 19.05 -8.19 -8.38
N GLY A 94 18.37 -7.16 -7.92
CA GLY A 94 17.69 -6.17 -8.76
C GLY A 94 16.32 -6.62 -9.29
N THR A 95 15.80 -7.74 -8.78
CA THR A 95 14.43 -8.17 -9.07
C THR A 95 13.45 -7.68 -8.01
N TRP A 96 12.16 -7.86 -8.27
CA TRP A 96 11.08 -7.59 -7.33
C TRP A 96 10.28 -8.84 -7.03
N GLY A 97 10.00 -9.07 -5.75
CA GLY A 97 8.94 -9.98 -5.34
C GLY A 97 7.58 -9.39 -5.71
N ALA A 98 6.66 -10.20 -6.21
CA ALA A 98 5.35 -9.73 -6.64
C ALA A 98 4.25 -10.78 -6.48
N LEU A 99 3.03 -10.33 -6.19
CA LEU A 99 1.82 -11.11 -6.38
C LEU A 99 1.27 -10.87 -7.78
N ILE A 100 0.90 -11.93 -8.48
CA ILE A 100 0.36 -11.85 -9.84
C ILE A 100 -1.03 -12.51 -9.89
N LYS A 101 -1.98 -11.82 -10.53
CA LYS A 101 -3.33 -12.36 -10.78
C LYS A 101 -3.68 -12.28 -12.26
N PRO A 102 -4.10 -13.38 -12.86
CA PRO A 102 -4.03 -14.77 -12.35
C PRO A 102 -2.63 -15.37 -12.59
N LEU A 103 -1.97 -15.84 -11.52
CA LEU A 103 -0.61 -16.41 -11.59
C LEU A 103 -0.52 -17.60 -12.60
N ARG A 104 -1.58 -18.42 -12.73
CA ARG A 104 -1.63 -19.56 -13.65
C ARG A 104 -1.56 -19.18 -15.14
N LYS A 105 -1.80 -17.89 -15.48
CA LYS A 105 -1.76 -17.40 -16.86
C LYS A 105 -0.40 -16.87 -17.27
N ILE A 106 0.60 -16.95 -16.42
CA ILE A 106 1.94 -16.47 -16.69
C ILE A 106 2.97 -17.58 -16.45
N ASN A 107 3.97 -17.68 -17.31
CA ASN A 107 5.08 -18.63 -17.19
C ASN A 107 6.38 -17.88 -16.97
N ASP A 108 7.41 -18.62 -16.48
CA ASP A 108 8.76 -18.10 -16.37
C ASP A 108 9.29 -17.77 -17.77
N GLY A 109 10.02 -16.66 -17.89
CA GLY A 109 10.50 -16.11 -19.15
C GLY A 109 9.50 -15.24 -19.90
N GLU A 110 8.22 -15.20 -19.51
CA GLU A 110 7.24 -14.32 -20.17
C GLU A 110 7.37 -12.87 -19.72
N VAL A 111 7.00 -11.97 -20.64
CA VAL A 111 7.03 -10.52 -20.40
C VAL A 111 5.61 -10.01 -20.15
N ILE A 112 5.49 -9.18 -19.12
CA ILE A 112 4.29 -8.39 -18.84
C ILE A 112 4.58 -6.94 -19.24
N VAL A 113 3.79 -6.39 -20.14
CA VAL A 113 3.89 -5.00 -20.61
C VAL A 113 2.87 -4.14 -19.85
N PHE A 114 3.34 -3.11 -19.14
CA PHE A 114 2.51 -2.19 -18.37
C PHE A 114 2.25 -0.87 -19.13
N SER A 115 3.24 -0.44 -19.93
CA SER A 115 3.16 0.69 -20.86
C SER A 115 4.22 0.54 -21.95
N ASP A 116 4.28 1.49 -22.87
CA ASP A 116 5.34 1.53 -23.88
C ASP A 116 6.75 1.62 -23.27
N ALA A 117 6.87 2.21 -22.08
CA ALA A 117 8.15 2.38 -21.39
C ALA A 117 8.44 1.29 -20.37
N LEU A 118 7.41 0.70 -19.72
CA LEU A 118 7.59 -0.20 -18.57
C LEU A 118 7.11 -1.61 -18.87
N SER A 119 8.00 -2.56 -18.71
CA SER A 119 7.73 -4.00 -18.78
C SER A 119 8.53 -4.77 -17.75
N ALA A 120 8.11 -6.00 -17.45
CA ALA A 120 8.88 -6.89 -16.59
C ALA A 120 8.88 -8.32 -17.15
N THR A 121 10.03 -9.00 -17.01
CA THR A 121 10.19 -10.42 -17.27
C THR A 121 9.95 -11.22 -15.98
N VAL A 122 9.19 -12.30 -16.07
CA VAL A 122 9.00 -13.24 -14.97
C VAL A 122 10.19 -14.17 -14.92
N GLU A 123 11.06 -14.05 -13.92
CA GLU A 123 12.26 -14.91 -13.79
C GLU A 123 12.00 -16.21 -13.02
N GLY A 124 10.96 -16.23 -12.18
CA GLY A 124 10.59 -17.41 -11.43
C GLY A 124 9.30 -17.24 -10.65
N ARG A 125 8.77 -18.36 -10.19
CA ARG A 125 7.54 -18.41 -9.39
C ARG A 125 7.71 -19.44 -8.27
N ALA A 126 7.46 -19.02 -7.04
CA ALA A 126 7.50 -19.88 -5.87
C ALA A 126 6.50 -19.40 -4.83
N GLU A 127 5.89 -20.32 -4.09
CA GLU A 127 5.03 -20.03 -2.92
C GLU A 127 3.90 -19.01 -3.19
N GLY A 128 3.33 -19.04 -4.41
CA GLY A 128 2.26 -18.12 -4.81
C GLY A 128 2.73 -16.70 -5.21
N GLN A 129 4.03 -16.46 -5.21
CA GLN A 129 4.66 -15.21 -5.64
C GLN A 129 5.41 -15.41 -6.96
N ALA A 130 5.72 -14.30 -7.62
CA ALA A 130 6.61 -14.24 -8.76
C ALA A 130 7.82 -13.35 -8.48
N GLN A 131 8.90 -13.61 -9.18
CA GLN A 131 10.10 -12.79 -9.24
C GLN A 131 10.11 -12.06 -10.58
N LEU A 132 10.11 -10.73 -10.53
CA LEU A 132 10.02 -9.87 -11.71
C LEU A 132 11.30 -9.07 -11.90
N ARG A 133 11.86 -9.09 -13.11
CA ARG A 133 12.93 -8.18 -13.55
C ARG A 133 12.34 -7.13 -14.47
N PHE A 134 12.39 -5.88 -14.04
CA PHE A 134 11.95 -4.75 -14.86
C PHE A 134 13.00 -4.36 -15.90
N ASN A 135 12.56 -3.80 -17.03
CA ASN A 135 13.41 -3.26 -18.08
C ASN A 135 14.07 -1.92 -17.70
N LEU A 136 13.59 -1.26 -16.66
CA LEU A 136 14.09 0.00 -16.13
C LEU A 136 14.57 -0.16 -14.69
N VAL A 137 15.52 0.68 -14.26
CA VAL A 137 16.08 0.73 -12.91
C VAL A 137 16.24 2.16 -12.43
N GLY A 138 16.37 2.35 -11.11
CA GLY A 138 16.59 3.67 -10.49
C GLY A 138 15.49 4.68 -10.81
N ASP A 139 15.86 5.95 -11.00
CA ASP A 139 14.93 7.06 -11.22
C ASP A 139 14.00 6.85 -12.43
N ASN A 140 14.48 6.17 -13.48
CA ASN A 140 13.67 5.85 -14.65
C ASN A 140 12.57 4.82 -14.33
N PHE A 141 12.88 3.83 -13.51
CA PHE A 141 11.89 2.87 -13.00
C PHE A 141 10.87 3.59 -12.12
N ASP A 142 11.32 4.43 -11.18
CA ASP A 142 10.43 5.16 -10.27
C ASP A 142 9.50 6.11 -11.03
N ALA A 143 10.00 6.81 -12.04
CA ALA A 143 9.19 7.67 -12.89
C ALA A 143 8.12 6.89 -13.67
N ALA A 144 8.52 5.76 -14.29
CA ALA A 144 7.60 4.91 -15.03
C ALA A 144 6.56 4.26 -14.10
N LEU A 145 6.97 3.80 -12.92
CA LEU A 145 6.09 3.21 -11.90
C LEU A 145 5.05 4.24 -11.42
N ASN A 146 5.46 5.48 -11.18
CA ASN A 146 4.56 6.56 -10.79
C ASN A 146 3.55 6.93 -11.90
N ALA A 147 3.92 6.75 -13.17
CA ALA A 147 3.04 7.07 -14.30
C ALA A 147 1.93 6.03 -14.50
N VAL A 148 2.18 4.74 -14.23
CA VAL A 148 1.24 3.66 -14.56
C VAL A 148 0.73 2.89 -13.34
N GLY A 149 1.40 3.02 -12.20
CA GLY A 149 1.04 2.34 -10.97
C GLY A 149 -0.13 3.01 -10.24
N ALA A 150 -0.84 2.22 -9.44
CA ALA A 150 -1.87 2.68 -8.53
C ALA A 150 -1.47 2.36 -7.08
N MET A 151 -2.00 3.17 -6.14
CA MET A 151 -1.80 2.91 -4.71
C MET A 151 -2.38 1.55 -4.34
N PRO A 152 -1.65 0.72 -3.59
CA PRO A 152 -2.08 -0.61 -3.19
C PRO A 152 -3.10 -0.52 -2.04
N LEU A 153 -4.35 -0.18 -2.37
CA LEU A 153 -5.43 -0.11 -1.39
C LEU A 153 -5.62 -1.45 -0.69
N PRO A 154 -5.90 -1.45 0.62
CA PRO A 154 -6.29 -2.66 1.34
C PRO A 154 -7.48 -3.34 0.64
N PRO A 155 -7.54 -4.69 0.63
CA PRO A 155 -8.57 -5.43 -0.11
C PRO A 155 -10.00 -5.02 0.23
N TYR A 156 -10.29 -4.73 1.51
CA TYR A 156 -11.63 -4.32 1.97
C TYR A 156 -12.05 -2.93 1.47
N ILE A 157 -11.09 -2.03 1.18
CA ILE A 157 -11.36 -0.73 0.54
C ILE A 157 -11.44 -0.90 -0.98
N ALA A 158 -10.52 -1.65 -1.58
CA ALA A 158 -10.51 -1.92 -3.01
C ALA A 158 -11.78 -2.62 -3.51
N ALA A 159 -12.44 -3.41 -2.65
CA ALA A 159 -13.73 -4.03 -2.94
C ALA A 159 -14.89 -3.03 -3.01
N LYS A 160 -14.75 -1.86 -2.35
CA LYS A 160 -15.81 -0.83 -2.28
C LYS A 160 -15.62 0.29 -3.30
N ARG A 161 -14.39 0.56 -3.70
CA ARG A 161 -14.05 1.59 -4.70
C ARG A 161 -12.71 1.32 -5.39
N PRO A 162 -12.53 1.74 -6.64
CA PRO A 162 -11.22 1.75 -7.27
C PRO A 162 -10.28 2.76 -6.60
N ALA A 163 -8.97 2.57 -6.80
CA ALA A 163 -7.96 3.57 -6.46
C ALA A 163 -8.09 4.78 -7.40
N ASP A 164 -7.81 5.98 -6.88
CA ASP A 164 -7.80 7.23 -7.63
C ASP A 164 -6.61 8.13 -7.24
N ALA A 165 -6.52 9.30 -7.87
CA ALA A 165 -5.41 10.23 -7.66
C ALA A 165 -5.34 10.75 -6.20
N GLN A 166 -6.46 10.82 -5.48
CA GLN A 166 -6.49 11.24 -4.08
C GLN A 166 -5.74 10.25 -3.17
N ASP A 167 -5.71 8.97 -3.55
CA ASP A 167 -5.02 7.94 -2.76
C ASP A 167 -3.50 8.14 -2.73
N LEU A 168 -2.91 8.81 -3.73
CA LEU A 168 -1.49 9.18 -3.72
C LEU A 168 -1.12 10.07 -2.53
N THR A 169 -2.08 10.88 -2.06
CA THR A 169 -1.93 11.73 -0.88
C THR A 169 -2.45 11.05 0.38
N ASP A 170 -3.63 10.40 0.30
CA ASP A 170 -4.31 9.82 1.46
C ASP A 170 -3.50 8.67 2.09
N TYR A 171 -2.72 7.92 1.30
CA TYR A 171 -1.89 6.80 1.75
C TYR A 171 -0.41 7.16 2.01
N GLN A 172 -0.09 8.47 2.12
CA GLN A 172 1.23 8.94 2.56
C GLN A 172 1.14 9.64 3.91
N THR A 173 2.14 9.41 4.76
CA THR A 173 2.33 10.19 5.98
C THR A 173 2.97 11.53 5.65
N VAL A 174 2.79 12.54 6.52
CA VAL A 174 3.39 13.87 6.34
C VAL A 174 4.92 13.86 6.45
N TRP A 175 5.52 12.79 6.99
CA TRP A 175 6.97 12.61 7.11
C TRP A 175 7.54 11.49 6.23
N ALA A 176 6.79 10.99 5.25
CA ALA A 176 7.25 9.95 4.33
C ALA A 176 8.50 10.39 3.55
N ARG A 177 9.62 9.67 3.69
CA ARG A 177 10.92 9.99 3.08
C ARG A 177 11.53 8.82 2.32
N ASN A 178 11.60 7.65 2.95
CA ASN A 178 12.33 6.49 2.43
C ASN A 178 11.41 5.64 1.54
N THR A 179 11.64 5.67 0.22
CA THR A 179 10.83 4.95 -0.77
C THR A 179 11.00 3.43 -0.66
N GLY A 180 9.94 2.65 -0.87
CA GLY A 180 10.02 1.19 -0.98
C GLY A 180 8.92 0.42 -0.25
N ALA A 181 8.06 1.08 0.52
CA ALA A 181 6.93 0.39 1.14
C ALA A 181 5.78 0.18 0.16
N VAL A 182 5.14 -0.96 0.28
CA VAL A 182 3.91 -1.31 -0.45
C VAL A 182 2.66 -1.25 0.42
N ALA A 183 2.81 -0.90 1.70
CA ALA A 183 1.72 -0.73 2.65
C ALA A 183 1.92 0.54 3.47
N ALA A 184 0.86 1.33 3.63
CA ALA A 184 0.90 2.53 4.45
C ALA A 184 0.94 2.18 5.95
N PRO A 185 1.72 2.93 6.77
CA PRO A 185 1.68 2.84 8.22
C PRO A 185 0.37 3.49 8.71
N SER A 186 -0.71 2.70 8.80
CA SER A 186 -2.09 3.19 8.92
C SER A 186 -2.31 4.15 10.09
N ALA A 187 -1.74 3.86 11.28
CA ALA A 187 -1.84 4.74 12.44
C ALA A 187 -1.24 6.13 12.19
N SER A 188 -0.14 6.18 11.43
CA SER A 188 0.58 7.41 11.09
C SER A 188 -0.18 8.29 10.09
N LEU A 189 -1.14 7.73 9.34
CA LEU A 189 -1.96 8.48 8.39
C LEU A 189 -2.91 9.47 9.07
N HIS A 190 -3.15 9.36 10.38
CA HIS A 190 -3.99 10.28 11.14
C HIS A 190 -3.27 11.58 11.55
N PHE A 191 -1.96 11.66 11.33
CA PHE A 191 -1.17 12.84 11.66
C PHE A 191 -1.19 13.88 10.54
N ASP A 192 -1.11 15.15 10.95
CA ASP A 192 -0.83 16.30 10.08
C ASP A 192 0.28 17.17 10.68
N ASP A 193 0.71 18.19 9.93
CA ASP A 193 1.82 19.06 10.37
C ASP A 193 1.46 19.85 11.63
N ALA A 194 0.19 20.20 11.83
CA ALA A 194 -0.27 20.92 13.01
C ALA A 194 -0.14 20.06 14.28
N LEU A 195 -0.50 18.76 14.19
CA LEU A 195 -0.33 17.83 15.30
C LEU A 195 1.16 17.61 15.62
N LEU A 196 2.02 17.48 14.60
CA LEU A 196 3.47 17.36 14.82
C LEU A 196 4.05 18.61 15.52
N ALA A 197 3.62 19.81 15.14
CA ALA A 197 4.02 21.04 15.79
C ALA A 197 3.60 21.07 17.26
N ALA A 198 2.35 20.70 17.56
CA ALA A 198 1.83 20.64 18.94
C ALA A 198 2.56 19.59 19.82
N LEU A 199 3.04 18.51 19.22
CA LEU A 199 3.82 17.47 19.92
C LEU A 199 5.29 17.89 20.18
N ALA A 200 5.78 18.91 19.48
CA ALA A 200 7.15 19.43 19.64
C ALA A 200 7.27 20.49 20.74
N GLU A 201 6.16 21.07 21.23
CA GLU A 201 6.10 22.05 22.32
C GLU A 201 6.24 21.38 23.71
#